data_52fc046e06cdc8ca1240092fe92c2605
#
_entry.id   52fc046e06cdc8ca1240092fe92c2605
#
_cell.length_a   1.000
_cell.length_b   1.000
_cell.length_c   1.000
_cell.angle_alpha   90.00
_cell.angle_beta   90.00
_cell.angle_gamma   90.00
#
_symmetry.space_group_name_H-M   'P 1'
#
loop_
_entity.id
_entity.type
_entity.pdbx_description
1 polymer ?
#
loop_
_entity_poly.entity_id
_entity_poly.type
_entity_poly.pdbx_seq_one_letter_code
_entity_poly.pdbx_strand_id
1 'polypeptide(L)'
;MASSPISSWKIDGETMGTVIGFILGGSKIIADSDWSHEIKRCLLLGRKAMTNLDSMLKSRDIILPTKVHIVKAVIFPVVMYGCECWTIKRAGWQRIDASNYSGWRRLLRVPWTTRRSIQSILKEINPEYSLEGHLLKLKLQYFGHLMQRAD
;
A
#
# COMPACT_ATOMS: atom_id res chain seq x y z
N MET A 1 -11.19 38.81 8.46
CA MET A 1 -12.29 38.15 9.18
C MET A 1 -12.12 36.66 8.96
N ALA A 2 -11.70 35.92 9.98
CA ALA A 2 -11.60 34.47 9.90
C ALA A 2 -13.01 33.89 10.08
N SER A 3 -13.57 33.28 9.05
CA SER A 3 -14.83 32.56 9.15
C SER A 3 -14.65 31.39 10.10
N SER A 4 -15.47 31.31 11.15
CA SER A 4 -15.52 30.15 12.04
C SER A 4 -15.78 28.89 11.25
N PRO A 5 -15.12 27.77 11.56
CA PRO A 5 -15.36 26.51 10.84
C PRO A 5 -16.83 26.10 11.03
N ILE A 6 -17.49 25.75 9.94
CA ILE A 6 -18.86 25.24 9.95
C ILE A 6 -18.86 23.94 10.75
N SER A 7 -19.50 23.94 11.90
CA SER A 7 -19.48 22.79 12.83
C SER A 7 -20.60 21.77 12.58
N SER A 8 -21.61 22.09 11.75
CA SER A 8 -22.68 21.17 11.42
C SER A 8 -23.34 21.52 10.08
N TRP A 9 -23.73 20.48 9.33
CA TRP A 9 -24.49 20.56 8.08
C TRP A 9 -25.87 19.96 8.30
N LYS A 10 -26.90 20.52 7.67
CA LYS A 10 -28.25 19.92 7.66
C LYS A 10 -28.53 19.38 6.27
N ILE A 11 -28.91 18.10 6.20
CA ILE A 11 -29.37 17.43 4.99
C ILE A 11 -30.74 16.84 5.32
N ASP A 12 -31.77 17.20 4.55
CA ASP A 12 -33.18 16.76 4.74
C ASP A 12 -33.71 16.99 6.16
N GLY A 13 -33.25 18.08 6.83
CA GLY A 13 -33.68 18.43 8.18
C GLY A 13 -32.89 17.74 9.31
N GLU A 14 -32.04 16.76 9.00
CA GLU A 14 -31.16 16.12 9.97
C GLU A 14 -29.81 16.83 10.09
N THR A 15 -29.33 17.00 11.31
CA THR A 15 -28.03 17.61 11.58
C THR A 15 -26.94 16.56 11.45
N MET A 16 -26.05 16.74 10.46
CA MET A 16 -24.90 15.86 10.25
C MET A 16 -23.71 16.35 11.09
N GLY A 17 -23.14 15.46 11.88
CA GLY A 17 -21.93 15.74 12.64
C GLY A 17 -20.67 15.70 11.76
N THR A 18 -19.71 16.58 12.05
CA THR A 18 -18.39 16.51 11.43
C THR A 18 -17.58 15.40 12.06
N VAL A 19 -16.98 14.53 11.25
CA VAL A 19 -16.06 13.48 11.71
C VAL A 19 -14.65 13.77 11.21
N ILE A 20 -13.64 13.47 12.02
CA ILE A 20 -12.24 13.67 11.67
C ILE A 20 -11.79 12.66 10.60
N GLY A 21 -12.42 11.52 10.54
CA GLY A 21 -12.13 10.49 9.55
C GLY A 21 -13.21 9.41 9.51
N PHE A 22 -13.35 8.78 8.37
CA PHE A 22 -14.30 7.68 8.15
C PHE A 22 -13.70 6.62 7.23
N ILE A 23 -14.32 5.45 7.20
CA ILE A 23 -13.94 4.36 6.31
C ILE A 23 -14.94 4.30 5.17
N LEU A 24 -14.46 4.46 3.93
CA LEU A 24 -15.23 4.33 2.71
C LEU A 24 -14.60 3.27 1.81
N GLY A 25 -15.38 2.28 1.39
CA GLY A 25 -14.88 1.23 0.51
C GLY A 25 -13.64 0.49 1.07
N GLY A 26 -13.49 0.40 2.39
CA GLY A 26 -12.34 -0.21 3.04
C GLY A 26 -11.10 0.68 3.19
N SER A 27 -11.11 1.91 2.67
CA SER A 27 -10.04 2.90 2.84
C SER A 27 -10.37 3.93 3.90
N LYS A 28 -9.41 4.29 4.74
CA LYS A 28 -9.56 5.33 5.77
C LYS A 28 -9.29 6.71 5.18
N ILE A 29 -10.30 7.55 5.15
CA ILE A 29 -10.24 8.93 4.67
C ILE A 29 -10.23 9.85 5.89
N ILE A 30 -9.30 10.82 5.92
CA ILE A 30 -9.13 11.81 6.98
C ILE A 30 -9.27 13.20 6.37
N ALA A 31 -9.84 14.13 7.13
CA ALA A 31 -10.17 15.49 6.68
C ALA A 31 -8.95 16.33 6.23
N ASP A 32 -7.75 16.03 6.73
CA ASP A 32 -6.50 16.73 6.39
C ASP A 32 -5.84 16.25 5.09
N SER A 33 -6.47 15.30 4.37
CA SER A 33 -5.94 14.68 3.16
C SER A 33 -4.56 14.01 3.34
N ASP A 34 -4.19 13.66 4.57
CA ASP A 34 -2.93 12.96 4.87
C ASP A 34 -3.11 11.44 4.77
N TRP A 35 -2.62 10.85 3.70
CA TRP A 35 -2.67 9.40 3.45
C TRP A 35 -1.67 8.59 4.29
N SER A 36 -0.86 9.22 5.14
CA SER A 36 0.14 8.53 5.97
C SER A 36 -0.46 7.45 6.87
N HIS A 37 -1.65 7.69 7.40
CA HIS A 37 -2.37 6.73 8.24
C HIS A 37 -2.85 5.53 7.43
N GLU A 38 -3.39 5.76 6.24
CA GLU A 38 -3.86 4.69 5.36
C GLU A 38 -2.69 3.85 4.84
N ILE A 39 -1.60 4.49 4.42
CA ILE A 39 -0.37 3.81 4.03
C ILE A 39 0.14 2.90 5.16
N LYS A 40 0.20 3.39 6.39
CA LYS A 40 0.61 2.59 7.56
C LYS A 40 -0.32 1.40 7.78
N ARG A 41 -1.64 1.61 7.65
CA ARG A 41 -2.64 0.55 7.79
C ARG A 41 -2.47 -0.54 6.74
N CYS A 42 -2.34 -0.17 5.48
CA CYS A 42 -2.14 -1.11 4.37
C CYS A 42 -0.83 -1.89 4.51
N LEU A 43 0.27 -1.23 4.91
CA LEU A 43 1.54 -1.89 5.19
C LEU A 43 1.42 -2.90 6.35
N LEU A 44 0.65 -2.57 7.39
CA LEU A 44 0.40 -3.49 8.50
C LEU A 44 -0.40 -4.71 8.05
N LEU A 45 -1.44 -4.51 7.24
CA LEU A 45 -2.23 -5.59 6.65
C LEU A 45 -1.36 -6.49 5.76
N GLY A 46 -0.50 -5.90 4.92
CA GLY A 46 0.46 -6.64 4.11
C GLY A 46 1.42 -7.48 4.94
N ARG A 47 1.94 -6.95 6.05
CA ARG A 47 2.77 -7.72 7.00
C ARG A 47 2.01 -8.88 7.62
N LYS A 48 0.74 -8.68 8.01
CA LYS A 48 -0.12 -9.72 8.55
C LYS A 48 -0.37 -10.81 7.50
N ALA A 49 -0.71 -10.44 6.28
CA ALA A 49 -0.87 -11.37 5.17
C ALA A 49 0.42 -12.17 4.88
N MET A 50 1.58 -11.51 4.91
CA MET A 50 2.89 -12.16 4.78
C MET A 50 3.14 -13.18 5.90
N THR A 51 2.70 -12.88 7.12
CA THR A 51 2.82 -13.79 8.26
C THR A 51 1.91 -15.00 8.11
N ASN A 52 0.70 -14.83 7.59
CA ASN A 52 -0.22 -15.93 7.33
C ASN A 52 0.31 -16.89 6.25
N LEU A 53 1.10 -16.38 5.29
CA LEU A 53 1.74 -17.19 4.25
C LEU A 53 3.11 -17.76 4.66
N ASP A 54 3.58 -17.53 5.87
CA ASP A 54 4.94 -17.83 6.32
C ASP A 54 5.28 -19.32 6.19
N SER A 55 4.35 -20.23 6.50
CA SER A 55 4.53 -21.67 6.33
C SER A 55 4.80 -22.05 4.88
N MET A 56 4.01 -21.50 3.96
CA MET A 56 4.15 -21.71 2.50
C MET A 56 5.46 -21.12 1.98
N LEU A 57 5.79 -19.89 2.39
CA LEU A 57 7.00 -19.19 1.94
C LEU A 57 8.28 -19.82 2.52
N LYS A 58 8.18 -20.52 3.64
CA LYS A 58 9.28 -21.28 4.25
C LYS A 58 9.42 -22.71 3.70
N SER A 59 8.42 -23.25 3.00
CA SER A 59 8.53 -24.58 2.39
C SER A 59 9.73 -24.66 1.44
N ARG A 60 10.41 -25.80 1.46
CA ARG A 60 11.51 -26.08 0.53
C ARG A 60 11.02 -26.61 -0.82
N ASP A 61 9.80 -27.15 -0.84
CA ASP A 61 9.19 -27.75 -2.04
C ASP A 61 8.74 -26.70 -3.06
N ILE A 62 8.56 -25.46 -2.62
CA ILE A 62 8.15 -24.35 -3.49
C ILE A 62 9.40 -23.57 -3.94
N ILE A 63 9.59 -23.51 -5.25
CA ILE A 63 10.69 -22.78 -5.88
C ILE A 63 10.54 -21.25 -5.71
N LEU A 64 11.64 -20.54 -5.73
CA LEU A 64 11.68 -19.09 -5.51
C LEU A 64 10.77 -18.29 -6.46
N PRO A 65 10.74 -18.52 -7.77
CA PRO A 65 9.84 -17.79 -8.68
C PRO A 65 8.37 -17.90 -8.30
N THR A 66 7.92 -19.10 -7.89
CA THR A 66 6.55 -19.32 -7.43
C THR A 66 6.25 -18.55 -6.14
N LYS A 67 7.19 -18.52 -5.19
CA LYS A 67 7.06 -17.72 -3.97
C LYS A 67 6.93 -16.23 -4.28
N VAL A 68 7.75 -15.73 -5.20
CA VAL A 68 7.69 -14.33 -5.67
C VAL A 68 6.33 -14.06 -6.31
N HIS A 69 5.83 -14.97 -7.14
CA HIS A 69 4.51 -14.84 -7.76
C HIS A 69 3.39 -14.79 -6.70
N ILE A 70 3.41 -15.66 -5.70
CA ILE A 70 2.43 -15.66 -4.59
C ILE A 70 2.45 -14.32 -3.84
N VAL A 71 3.64 -13.79 -3.51
CA VAL A 71 3.75 -12.50 -2.85
C VAL A 71 3.16 -11.38 -3.70
N LYS A 72 3.48 -11.35 -4.99
CA LYS A 72 2.91 -10.36 -5.92
C LYS A 72 1.40 -10.49 -6.06
N ALA A 73 0.87 -11.71 -6.16
CA ALA A 73 -0.56 -11.95 -6.36
C ALA A 73 -1.42 -11.71 -5.11
N VAL A 74 -0.87 -11.91 -3.91
CA VAL A 74 -1.63 -11.85 -2.65
C VAL A 74 -1.28 -10.61 -1.84
N ILE A 75 0.00 -10.31 -1.67
CA ILE A 75 0.44 -9.24 -0.76
C ILE A 75 0.32 -7.87 -1.43
N PHE A 76 0.73 -7.75 -2.69
CA PHE A 76 0.70 -6.46 -3.39
C PHE A 76 -0.71 -5.87 -3.49
N PRO A 77 -1.77 -6.61 -3.86
CA PRO A 77 -3.13 -6.08 -3.87
C PRO A 77 -3.58 -5.57 -2.49
N VAL A 78 -3.21 -6.26 -1.41
CA VAL A 78 -3.53 -5.83 -0.04
C VAL A 78 -2.84 -4.52 0.32
N VAL A 79 -1.55 -4.40 -0.01
CA VAL A 79 -0.75 -3.20 0.30
C VAL A 79 -1.16 -2.01 -0.55
N MET A 80 -1.53 -2.25 -1.80
CA MET A 80 -1.83 -1.20 -2.78
C MET A 80 -3.33 -0.92 -2.93
N TYR A 81 -4.17 -1.51 -2.08
CA TYR A 81 -5.61 -1.26 -2.13
C TYR A 81 -5.93 0.23 -1.94
N GLY A 82 -6.61 0.82 -2.92
CA GLY A 82 -6.98 2.25 -2.92
C GLY A 82 -5.81 3.22 -3.13
N CYS A 83 -4.65 2.72 -3.57
CA CYS A 83 -3.44 3.56 -3.74
C CYS A 83 -3.55 4.59 -4.86
N GLU A 84 -4.51 4.45 -5.77
CA GLU A 84 -4.79 5.37 -6.86
C GLU A 84 -5.05 6.80 -6.35
N CYS A 85 -5.75 6.89 -5.20
CA CYS A 85 -6.13 8.14 -4.58
C CYS A 85 -5.01 8.75 -3.70
N TRP A 86 -3.94 8.00 -3.41
CA TRP A 86 -2.94 8.46 -2.46
C TRP A 86 -2.05 9.55 -3.03
N THR A 87 -1.98 10.67 -2.33
CA THR A 87 -0.92 11.66 -2.50
C THR A 87 0.24 11.27 -1.59
N ILE A 88 1.25 10.59 -2.15
CA ILE A 88 2.33 10.00 -1.36
C ILE A 88 3.46 11.00 -1.22
N LYS A 89 3.69 11.46 0.01
CA LYS A 89 4.85 12.27 0.38
C LYS A 89 6.12 11.40 0.42
N ARG A 90 7.31 12.02 0.32
CA ARG A 90 8.61 11.32 0.34
C ARG A 90 8.75 10.33 1.51
N ALA A 91 8.30 10.71 2.70
CA ALA A 91 8.32 9.83 3.87
C ALA A 91 7.40 8.60 3.71
N GLY A 92 6.30 8.72 2.97
CA GLY A 92 5.43 7.60 2.62
C GLY A 92 6.13 6.61 1.69
N TRP A 93 6.80 7.09 0.65
CA TRP A 93 7.60 6.27 -0.26
C TRP A 93 8.69 5.50 0.49
N GLN A 94 9.45 6.15 1.36
CA GLN A 94 10.48 5.49 2.16
C GLN A 94 9.91 4.35 3.03
N ARG A 95 8.71 4.51 3.59
CA ARG A 95 8.05 3.45 4.38
C ARG A 95 7.60 2.28 3.51
N ILE A 96 7.06 2.56 2.33
CA ILE A 96 6.63 1.54 1.36
C ILE A 96 7.85 0.73 0.94
N ASP A 97 8.95 1.36 0.57
CA ASP A 97 10.20 0.71 0.15
C ASP A 97 10.81 -0.13 1.28
N ALA A 98 10.88 0.43 2.49
CA ALA A 98 11.40 -0.30 3.66
C ALA A 98 10.56 -1.54 3.98
N SER A 99 9.25 -1.45 3.87
CA SER A 99 8.34 -2.57 4.09
C SER A 99 8.50 -3.65 3.01
N ASN A 100 8.56 -3.23 1.75
CA ASN A 100 8.79 -4.11 0.60
C ASN A 100 10.13 -4.86 0.73
N TYR A 101 11.20 -4.12 1.05
CA TYR A 101 12.52 -4.70 1.27
C TYR A 101 12.53 -5.72 2.43
N SER A 102 11.87 -5.39 3.54
CA SER A 102 11.72 -6.31 4.68
C SER A 102 10.99 -7.60 4.27
N GLY A 103 9.94 -7.49 3.44
CA GLY A 103 9.21 -8.63 2.89
C GLY A 103 10.10 -9.54 2.04
N TRP A 104 10.89 -8.96 1.12
CA TRP A 104 11.81 -9.71 0.28
C TRP A 104 12.93 -10.39 1.06
N ARG A 105 13.49 -9.71 2.06
CA ARG A 105 14.47 -10.34 2.97
C ARG A 105 13.92 -11.56 3.68
N ARG A 106 12.67 -11.47 4.14
CA ARG A 106 11.99 -12.60 4.79
C ARG A 106 11.79 -13.77 3.83
N LEU A 107 11.39 -13.49 2.58
CA LEU A 107 11.23 -14.49 1.52
C LEU A 107 12.55 -15.24 1.25
N LEU A 108 13.66 -14.51 1.12
CA LEU A 108 14.99 -15.05 0.87
C LEU A 108 15.66 -15.60 2.13
N ARG A 109 15.02 -15.54 3.29
CA ARG A 109 15.59 -15.94 4.59
C ARG A 109 16.92 -15.25 4.92
N VAL A 110 17.09 -14.02 4.45
CA VAL A 110 18.27 -13.22 4.76
C VAL A 110 18.12 -12.62 6.14
N PRO A 111 18.94 -13.01 7.14
CA PRO A 111 18.88 -12.43 8.47
C PRO A 111 19.18 -10.94 8.39
N TRP A 112 18.52 -10.15 9.23
CA TRP A 112 18.67 -8.70 9.21
C TRP A 112 20.07 -8.23 9.61
N THR A 113 20.81 -9.08 10.30
CA THR A 113 22.24 -8.87 10.65
C THR A 113 23.17 -8.90 9.44
N THR A 114 22.74 -9.55 8.35
CA THR A 114 23.54 -9.62 7.13
C THR A 114 23.40 -8.33 6.34
N ARG A 115 24.52 -7.62 6.13
CA ARG A 115 24.56 -6.37 5.34
C ARG A 115 24.50 -6.65 3.84
N ARG A 116 23.36 -7.20 3.36
CA ARG A 116 23.11 -7.30 1.91
C ARG A 116 22.45 -6.03 1.41
N SER A 117 22.91 -5.53 0.26
CA SER A 117 22.30 -4.36 -0.37
C SER A 117 20.91 -4.69 -0.92
N ILE A 118 20.04 -3.68 -0.98
CA ILE A 118 18.71 -3.77 -1.62
C ILE A 118 18.84 -4.26 -3.05
N GLN A 119 19.80 -3.73 -3.80
CA GLN A 119 20.07 -4.09 -5.19
C GLN A 119 20.44 -5.57 -5.37
N SER A 120 21.22 -6.14 -4.44
CA SER A 120 21.59 -7.57 -4.46
C SER A 120 20.36 -8.46 -4.27
N ILE A 121 19.45 -8.07 -3.38
CA ILE A 121 18.20 -8.80 -3.12
C ILE A 121 17.25 -8.68 -4.31
N LEU A 122 17.09 -7.49 -4.87
CA LEU A 122 16.24 -7.27 -6.04
C LEU A 122 16.74 -8.00 -7.28
N LYS A 123 18.06 -8.12 -7.49
CA LYS A 123 18.63 -8.92 -8.58
C LYS A 123 18.28 -10.40 -8.46
N GLU A 124 18.31 -10.95 -7.25
CA GLU A 124 17.99 -12.36 -7.01
C GLU A 124 16.50 -12.65 -7.24
N ILE A 125 15.63 -11.73 -6.87
CA ILE A 125 14.17 -11.85 -7.04
C ILE A 125 13.76 -11.57 -8.48
N ASN A 126 14.54 -10.72 -9.17
CA ASN A 126 14.27 -10.23 -10.52
C ASN A 126 12.81 -9.75 -10.67
N PRO A 127 12.35 -8.76 -9.89
CA PRO A 127 11.00 -8.26 -10.03
C PRO A 127 10.92 -7.49 -11.35
N GLU A 128 9.93 -7.82 -12.19
CA GLU A 128 9.65 -7.08 -13.44
C GLU A 128 9.45 -5.59 -13.20
N TYR A 129 8.89 -5.26 -12.03
CA TYR A 129 8.63 -3.88 -11.60
C TYR A 129 8.98 -3.71 -10.13
N SER A 130 9.55 -2.55 -9.79
CA SER A 130 9.59 -2.09 -8.41
C SER A 130 8.15 -1.87 -7.91
N LEU A 131 7.93 -1.90 -6.59
CA LEU A 131 6.61 -1.60 -6.02
C LEU A 131 6.15 -0.19 -6.42
N GLU A 132 7.08 0.77 -6.50
CA GLU A 132 6.84 2.12 -7.01
C GLU A 132 6.35 2.11 -8.46
N GLY A 133 7.02 1.39 -9.34
CA GLY A 133 6.61 1.27 -10.75
C GLY A 133 5.22 0.65 -10.91
N HIS A 134 4.89 -0.34 -10.08
CA HIS A 134 3.57 -0.96 -10.08
C HIS A 134 2.48 0.00 -9.59
N LEU A 135 2.76 0.77 -8.55
CA LEU A 135 1.87 1.79 -8.01
C LEU A 135 1.63 2.92 -9.01
N LEU A 136 2.68 3.38 -9.71
CA LEU A 136 2.55 4.36 -10.79
C LEU A 136 1.70 3.84 -11.95
N LYS A 137 1.88 2.56 -12.33
CA LYS A 137 1.05 1.91 -13.35
C LYS A 137 -0.43 1.91 -12.97
N LEU A 138 -0.78 1.56 -11.72
CA LEU A 138 -2.16 1.58 -11.25
C LEU A 138 -2.75 2.99 -11.29
N LYS A 139 -2.00 4.00 -10.88
CA LYS A 139 -2.44 5.40 -10.97
C LYS A 139 -2.71 5.84 -12.41
N LEU A 140 -1.82 5.50 -13.32
CA LEU A 140 -1.99 5.84 -14.75
C LEU A 140 -3.19 5.12 -15.36
N GLN A 141 -3.43 3.85 -15.01
CA GLN A 141 -4.61 3.12 -15.44
C GLN A 141 -5.90 3.76 -14.93
N TYR A 142 -5.93 4.13 -13.64
CA TYR A 142 -7.08 4.82 -13.05
C TYR A 142 -7.35 6.16 -13.73
N PHE A 143 -6.31 6.95 -13.96
CA PHE A 143 -6.41 8.22 -14.68
C PHE A 143 -6.95 8.02 -16.10
N GLY A 144 -6.45 7.02 -16.84
CA GLY A 144 -6.94 6.68 -18.16
C GLY A 144 -8.45 6.34 -18.17
N HIS A 145 -8.92 5.58 -17.18
CA HIS A 145 -10.35 5.30 -17.03
C HIS A 145 -11.20 6.53 -16.71
N LEU A 146 -10.67 7.47 -15.92
CA LEU A 146 -11.36 8.72 -15.63
C LEU A 146 -11.50 9.58 -16.90
N MET A 147 -10.45 9.67 -17.69
CA MET A 147 -10.46 10.46 -18.94
C MET A 147 -11.45 9.88 -19.97
N GLN A 148 -11.55 8.56 -20.07
CA GLN A 148 -12.53 7.90 -20.96
C GLN A 148 -13.99 8.08 -20.55
N ARG A 149 -14.25 8.44 -19.29
CA ARG A 149 -15.61 8.71 -18.80
C ARG A 149 -16.02 10.18 -18.92
N ALA A 150 -15.08 11.05 -19.20
CA ALA A 150 -15.31 12.50 -19.33
C ALA A 150 -15.77 12.90 -20.74
N ASP A 151 -15.73 11.97 -21.70
CA ASP A 151 -16.30 12.10 -23.06
C ASP A 151 -17.68 11.43 -23.11
#